data_5acf7258eb5bda8ed282ebbd676dba25
#
_entry.id   5acf7258eb5bda8ed282ebbd676dba25
#
_cell.length_a   1.000
_cell.length_b   1.000
_cell.length_c   1.000
_cell.angle_alpha   90.00
_cell.angle_beta   90.00
_cell.angle_gamma   90.00
#
_symmetry.space_group_name_H-M   'P 1'
#
loop_
_entity.id
_entity.type
_entity.pdbx_description
1 polymer ?
#
loop_
_entity_poly.entity_id
_entity_poly.type
_entity_poly.pdbx_seq_one_letter_code
_entity_poly.pdbx_strand_id
1 'polypeptide(L)'
;MILKLRIQLLLELLIMINQVYQLVSPRQFEATFKTIDLHNHNSKVIVRPLYLSICAADLRYYCGNRDSKILSKKLPMSLIHESVGEIVYDSEHRLKNGTKVVMIPNTPSKSHNIIAENYLTSSHFKSSGYDGFMQDYIVMKPDRVVTLPQEIDLSVASYTELVTVSVHAIDRFKAKAIPQFESLGIWGDGNLGYITAVLLKKLYPTTKIIVFGKTLYKLSRFSFVDEIIQIDNIPQHIKIDHAFECVGGKGSQQAIEQIINIINPEGSIALLGVSELPIQVNTRMVLEKGLTIIGSSRSGLKDFEKTIELYRKYPEVLNQLALLKGKEFEINTIEDLITAFEYDISNAWGKTVLKWNI
;
A
#
# COMPACT_ATOMS: atom_id res chain seq x y z
N MET A 1 4.61 10.90 -52.70
CA MET A 1 4.20 11.96 -51.73
C MET A 1 3.03 11.50 -50.88
N ILE A 2 1.91 11.06 -51.45
CA ILE A 2 0.70 10.61 -50.72
C ILE A 2 0.96 9.41 -49.80
N LEU A 3 1.80 8.44 -50.18
CA LEU A 3 2.13 7.27 -49.38
C LEU A 3 2.99 7.66 -48.16
N LYS A 4 3.94 8.59 -48.32
CA LYS A 4 4.72 9.14 -47.18
C LYS A 4 3.84 9.92 -46.21
N LEU A 5 2.88 10.71 -46.70
CA LEU A 5 1.92 11.42 -45.83
C LEU A 5 0.99 10.45 -45.10
N ARG A 6 0.51 9.38 -45.75
CA ARG A 6 -0.31 8.35 -45.10
C ARG A 6 0.47 7.57 -44.04
N ILE A 7 1.72 7.24 -44.30
CA ILE A 7 2.61 6.58 -43.33
C ILE A 7 2.90 7.53 -42.15
N GLN A 8 3.13 8.82 -42.43
CA GLN A 8 3.36 9.82 -41.39
C GLN A 8 2.12 10.07 -40.54
N LEU A 9 0.91 10.12 -41.14
CA LEU A 9 -0.37 10.17 -40.41
C LEU A 9 -0.64 8.91 -39.61
N LEU A 10 -0.29 7.72 -40.12
CA LEU A 10 -0.40 6.46 -39.37
C LEU A 10 0.63 6.39 -38.21
N LEU A 11 1.80 7.00 -38.39
CA LEU A 11 2.81 7.13 -37.32
C LEU A 11 2.36 8.13 -36.25
N GLU A 12 1.69 9.23 -36.64
CA GLU A 12 1.11 10.20 -35.70
C GLU A 12 -0.07 9.63 -34.93
N LEU A 13 -0.82 8.66 -35.49
CA LEU A 13 -1.94 7.96 -34.81
C LEU A 13 -1.51 6.95 -33.72
N LEU A 14 -0.21 6.72 -33.54
CA LEU A 14 0.35 5.79 -32.55
C LEU A 14 1.02 6.50 -31.36
N ILE A 15 0.82 7.81 -31.25
CA ILE A 15 1.23 8.60 -30.07
C ILE A 15 -0.04 9.00 -29.31
N MET A 16 -0.12 8.60 -28.02
CA MET A 16 -1.13 9.08 -27.10
C MET A 16 -0.60 10.27 -26.29
N ILE A 17 -1.41 11.31 -26.13
CA ILE A 17 -1.14 12.36 -25.15
C ILE A 17 -1.62 11.86 -23.79
N ASN A 18 -0.79 12.01 -22.79
CA ASN A 18 -1.07 11.61 -21.40
C ASN A 18 -0.93 12.82 -20.50
N GLN A 19 -1.98 13.20 -19.82
CA GLN A 19 -1.93 14.22 -18.80
C GLN A 19 -1.49 13.61 -17.47
N VAL A 20 -0.55 14.27 -16.78
CA VAL A 20 0.06 13.82 -15.55
C VAL A 20 -0.10 14.93 -14.50
N TYR A 21 -0.70 14.60 -13.37
CA TYR A 21 -0.93 15.55 -12.28
C TYR A 21 0.18 15.41 -11.27
N GLN A 22 1.11 16.37 -11.25
CA GLN A 22 2.33 16.32 -10.46
C GLN A 22 2.27 17.27 -9.27
N LEU A 23 2.69 16.80 -8.11
CA LEU A 23 3.05 17.66 -6.99
C LEU A 23 4.36 18.36 -7.36
N VAL A 24 4.33 19.68 -7.54
CA VAL A 24 5.51 20.48 -7.88
C VAL A 24 6.17 21.09 -6.64
N SER A 25 5.38 21.40 -5.64
CA SER A 25 5.82 21.80 -4.31
C SER A 25 4.77 21.34 -3.27
N PRO A 26 5.05 21.38 -1.96
CA PRO A 26 4.07 21.02 -0.97
C PRO A 26 2.73 21.76 -1.19
N ARG A 27 1.63 20.98 -1.22
CA ARG A 27 0.24 21.41 -1.44
C ARG A 27 -0.05 22.03 -2.82
N GLN A 28 0.87 21.92 -3.77
CA GLN A 28 0.70 22.49 -5.11
C GLN A 28 0.78 21.41 -6.18
N PHE A 29 -0.35 21.15 -6.86
CA PHE A 29 -0.42 20.28 -8.02
C PHE A 29 -0.44 21.09 -9.31
N GLU A 30 0.20 20.57 -10.34
CA GLU A 30 0.14 21.07 -11.70
C GLU A 30 -0.07 19.94 -12.70
N ALA A 31 -0.78 20.21 -13.78
CA ALA A 31 -0.95 19.29 -14.89
C ALA A 31 0.15 19.47 -15.92
N THR A 32 0.78 18.39 -16.32
CA THR A 32 1.77 18.34 -17.39
C THR A 32 1.37 17.33 -18.45
N PHE A 33 1.83 17.50 -19.68
CA PHE A 33 1.54 16.58 -20.78
C PHE A 33 2.78 15.78 -21.14
N LYS A 34 2.62 14.47 -21.31
CA LYS A 34 3.63 13.52 -21.78
C LYS A 34 3.08 12.76 -22.97
N THR A 35 3.95 12.25 -23.80
CA THR A 35 3.57 11.39 -24.93
C THR A 35 3.83 9.93 -24.59
N ILE A 36 2.89 9.06 -24.95
CA ILE A 36 3.07 7.61 -24.91
C ILE A 36 3.25 7.12 -26.34
N ASP A 37 4.44 6.61 -26.62
CA ASP A 37 4.75 6.01 -27.92
C ASP A 37 4.26 4.55 -27.95
N LEU A 38 3.29 4.26 -28.80
CA LEU A 38 2.75 2.92 -29.00
C LEU A 38 3.59 2.05 -29.95
N HIS A 39 4.49 2.66 -30.73
CA HIS A 39 5.42 1.93 -31.60
C HIS A 39 6.56 1.25 -30.86
N ASN A 40 6.86 1.70 -29.64
CA ASN A 40 7.93 1.10 -28.87
C ASN A 40 7.65 -0.38 -28.66
N HIS A 41 8.50 -1.24 -29.25
CA HIS A 41 8.35 -2.72 -29.26
C HIS A 41 8.55 -3.38 -27.88
N ASN A 42 8.75 -2.62 -26.81
CA ASN A 42 8.79 -3.18 -25.46
C ASN A 42 7.42 -3.67 -25.05
N SER A 43 7.37 -4.87 -24.52
CA SER A 43 6.15 -5.44 -23.92
C SER A 43 5.57 -4.48 -22.86
N LYS A 44 4.35 -4.03 -23.08
CA LYS A 44 3.68 -3.05 -22.20
C LYS A 44 2.17 -3.22 -22.19
N VAL A 45 1.59 -2.84 -21.08
CA VAL A 45 0.15 -2.61 -20.95
C VAL A 45 -0.08 -1.13 -20.61
N ILE A 46 -1.19 -0.57 -21.09
CA ILE A 46 -1.64 0.76 -20.73
C ILE A 46 -2.94 0.60 -19.95
N VAL A 47 -2.95 1.19 -18.77
CA VAL A 47 -4.07 1.14 -17.84
C VAL A 47 -4.65 2.53 -17.70
N ARG A 48 -5.97 2.68 -17.82
CA ARG A 48 -6.70 3.86 -17.39
C ARG A 48 -7.07 3.70 -15.92
N PRO A 49 -6.59 4.53 -14.99
CA PRO A 49 -7.01 4.50 -13.60
C PRO A 49 -8.53 4.73 -13.49
N LEU A 50 -9.17 4.05 -12.56
CA LEU A 50 -10.59 4.24 -12.25
C LEU A 50 -10.78 4.70 -10.81
N TYR A 51 -10.06 4.09 -9.88
CA TYR A 51 -10.04 4.45 -8.48
C TYR A 51 -8.63 4.48 -7.94
N LEU A 52 -8.34 5.50 -7.18
CA LEU A 52 -7.08 5.72 -6.48
C LEU A 52 -7.36 5.80 -4.98
N SER A 53 -6.36 5.56 -4.14
CA SER A 53 -6.49 5.72 -2.70
C SER A 53 -5.29 6.45 -2.11
N ILE A 54 -5.55 7.42 -1.24
CA ILE A 54 -4.49 8.18 -0.59
C ILE A 54 -3.83 7.34 0.50
N CYS A 55 -2.50 7.33 0.50
CA CYS A 55 -1.68 6.70 1.52
C CYS A 55 -0.98 7.76 2.40
N ALA A 56 -0.70 7.41 3.65
CA ALA A 56 0.09 8.27 4.54
C ALA A 56 1.47 8.64 3.97
N ALA A 57 2.02 7.82 3.07
CA ALA A 57 3.27 8.13 2.38
C ALA A 57 3.10 9.29 1.38
N ASP A 58 1.95 9.38 0.71
CA ASP A 58 1.61 10.48 -0.21
C ASP A 58 1.41 11.79 0.56
N LEU A 59 0.72 11.72 1.71
CA LEU A 59 0.56 12.89 2.60
C LEU A 59 1.88 13.48 3.06
N ARG A 60 2.91 12.64 3.31
CA ARG A 60 4.24 13.14 3.69
C ARG A 60 4.89 13.98 2.58
N TYR A 61 4.66 13.65 1.31
CA TYR A 61 5.09 14.50 0.19
C TYR A 61 4.21 15.73 0.07
N TYR A 62 2.90 15.55 0.08
CA TYR A 62 1.92 16.63 -0.07
C TYR A 62 2.09 17.73 0.99
N CYS A 63 2.28 17.34 2.26
CA CYS A 63 2.49 18.29 3.37
C CYS A 63 3.94 18.82 3.48
N GLY A 64 4.89 18.31 2.67
CA GLY A 64 6.29 18.67 2.83
C GLY A 64 6.97 18.09 4.07
N ASN A 65 6.40 17.03 4.68
CA ASN A 65 6.89 16.39 5.90
C ASN A 65 8.02 15.38 5.63
N ARG A 66 8.88 15.67 4.65
CA ARG A 66 10.10 14.92 4.36
C ARG A 66 11.29 15.85 4.37
N ASP A 67 12.50 15.30 4.51
CA ASP A 67 13.74 16.07 4.39
C ASP A 67 13.74 16.90 3.09
N SER A 68 14.14 18.16 3.18
CA SER A 68 14.12 19.11 2.06
C SER A 68 14.98 18.67 0.87
N LYS A 69 16.13 17.98 1.13
CA LYS A 69 16.97 17.41 0.08
C LYS A 69 16.29 16.25 -0.64
N ILE A 70 15.45 15.48 0.08
CA ILE A 70 14.66 14.40 -0.52
C ILE A 70 13.56 15.00 -1.38
N LEU A 71 12.85 16.04 -0.90
CA LEU A 71 11.80 16.72 -1.66
C LEU A 71 12.37 17.32 -2.96
N SER A 72 13.45 18.12 -2.89
CA SER A 72 14.06 18.75 -4.05
C SER A 72 14.59 17.75 -5.10
N LYS A 73 14.97 16.54 -4.67
CA LYS A 73 15.43 15.48 -5.59
C LYS A 73 14.28 14.73 -6.26
N LYS A 74 13.11 14.65 -5.61
CA LYS A 74 12.02 13.79 -6.07
C LYS A 74 10.85 14.52 -6.71
N LEU A 75 10.66 15.79 -6.39
CA LEU A 75 9.64 16.63 -7.03
C LEU A 75 10.23 17.33 -8.27
N PRO A 76 9.42 17.61 -9.31
CA PRO A 76 7.99 17.30 -9.43
C PRO A 76 7.73 15.81 -9.67
N MET A 77 6.59 15.29 -9.16
CA MET A 77 6.24 13.87 -9.26
C MET A 77 4.73 13.69 -9.07
N SER A 78 4.09 12.87 -9.90
CA SER A 78 2.73 12.41 -9.63
C SER A 78 2.72 11.54 -8.38
N LEU A 79 1.74 11.77 -7.51
CA LEU A 79 1.58 10.98 -6.29
C LEU A 79 0.71 9.74 -6.52
N ILE A 80 0.40 9.06 -5.44
CA ILE A 80 -0.43 7.87 -5.29
C ILE A 80 0.18 6.63 -5.93
N HIS A 81 0.24 5.57 -5.11
CA HIS A 81 0.74 4.26 -5.47
C HIS A 81 -0.26 3.13 -5.18
N GLU A 82 -1.47 3.47 -4.77
CA GLU A 82 -2.59 2.57 -4.54
C GLU A 82 -3.66 2.84 -5.61
N SER A 83 -3.93 1.88 -6.51
CA SER A 83 -4.87 2.11 -7.60
C SER A 83 -5.39 0.85 -8.25
N VAL A 84 -6.59 0.95 -8.80
CA VAL A 84 -7.18 0.01 -9.75
C VAL A 84 -7.60 0.74 -11.02
N GLY A 85 -7.58 0.03 -12.13
CA GLY A 85 -7.93 0.60 -13.42
C GLY A 85 -8.41 -0.45 -14.41
N GLU A 86 -8.53 -0.05 -15.65
CA GLU A 86 -8.89 -0.94 -16.76
C GLU A 86 -7.82 -0.91 -17.85
N ILE A 87 -7.60 -2.07 -18.46
CA ILE A 87 -6.72 -2.21 -19.60
C ILE A 87 -7.35 -1.48 -20.79
N VAL A 88 -6.60 -0.57 -21.40
CA VAL A 88 -6.97 0.10 -22.66
C VAL A 88 -6.10 -0.35 -23.82
N TYR A 89 -4.91 -0.89 -23.53
CA TYR A 89 -4.01 -1.44 -24.54
C TYR A 89 -3.09 -2.49 -23.91
N ASP A 90 -2.89 -3.60 -24.60
CA ASP A 90 -1.86 -4.61 -24.30
C ASP A 90 -1.12 -4.97 -25.59
N SER A 91 0.17 -4.68 -25.63
CA SER A 91 1.01 -4.92 -26.82
C SER A 91 1.12 -6.40 -27.20
N GLU A 92 0.84 -7.31 -26.27
CA GLU A 92 0.89 -8.77 -26.49
C GLU A 92 -0.50 -9.40 -26.57
N HIS A 93 -1.57 -8.59 -26.50
CA HIS A 93 -2.97 -9.05 -26.59
C HIS A 93 -3.37 -10.16 -25.61
N ARG A 94 -2.71 -10.23 -24.42
CA ARG A 94 -3.03 -11.22 -23.37
C ARG A 94 -4.25 -10.82 -22.57
N LEU A 95 -4.42 -9.52 -22.33
CA LEU A 95 -5.53 -8.95 -21.60
C LEU A 95 -6.45 -8.19 -22.55
N LYS A 96 -7.75 -8.42 -22.42
CA LYS A 96 -8.77 -7.71 -23.20
C LYS A 96 -8.92 -6.28 -22.70
N ASN A 97 -9.22 -5.35 -23.60
CA ASN A 97 -9.60 -3.99 -23.24
C ASN A 97 -10.83 -4.04 -22.30
N GLY A 98 -10.84 -3.17 -21.30
CA GLY A 98 -11.86 -3.14 -20.26
C GLY A 98 -11.64 -4.12 -19.09
N THR A 99 -10.63 -5.02 -19.18
CA THR A 99 -10.25 -5.88 -18.06
C THR A 99 -9.84 -5.04 -16.85
N LYS A 100 -10.48 -5.27 -15.69
CA LYS A 100 -10.18 -4.57 -14.45
C LYS A 100 -8.96 -5.19 -13.78
N VAL A 101 -8.02 -4.33 -13.37
CA VAL A 101 -6.74 -4.73 -12.80
C VAL A 101 -6.39 -3.88 -11.59
N VAL A 102 -5.65 -4.47 -10.65
CA VAL A 102 -4.89 -3.72 -9.65
C VAL A 102 -3.49 -3.49 -10.21
N MET A 103 -2.95 -2.29 -9.97
CA MET A 103 -1.62 -1.89 -10.44
C MET A 103 -0.58 -2.04 -9.34
N ILE A 104 0.58 -2.62 -9.69
CA ILE A 104 1.70 -2.86 -8.78
C ILE A 104 2.68 -1.69 -8.88
N PRO A 105 2.90 -0.89 -7.83
CA PRO A 105 3.77 0.27 -7.89
C PRO A 105 5.26 -0.07 -7.97
N ASN A 106 5.66 -1.23 -7.47
CA ASN A 106 7.05 -1.68 -7.48
C ASN A 106 7.42 -2.27 -8.84
N THR A 107 8.50 -1.76 -9.45
CA THR A 107 9.03 -2.28 -10.72
C THR A 107 10.50 -2.60 -10.54
N PRO A 108 10.87 -3.87 -10.38
CA PRO A 108 12.27 -4.27 -10.28
C PRO A 108 12.97 -4.07 -11.62
N SER A 109 14.21 -3.55 -11.58
CA SER A 109 15.04 -3.41 -12.78
C SER A 109 15.71 -4.74 -13.18
N LYS A 110 15.91 -5.64 -12.21
CA LYS A 110 16.51 -6.96 -12.38
C LYS A 110 15.79 -7.95 -11.46
N SER A 111 15.73 -9.22 -11.88
CA SER A 111 15.31 -10.34 -11.00
C SER A 111 16.48 -10.75 -10.09
N HIS A 112 16.15 -11.29 -8.92
CA HIS A 112 17.11 -11.88 -7.99
C HIS A 112 16.52 -13.16 -7.38
N ASN A 113 17.31 -14.23 -7.28
CA ASN A 113 16.82 -15.55 -6.86
C ASN A 113 16.55 -15.64 -5.33
N ILE A 114 17.21 -14.79 -4.53
CA ILE A 114 17.17 -14.84 -3.06
C ILE A 114 16.45 -13.62 -2.49
N ILE A 115 16.74 -12.42 -3.02
CA ILE A 115 16.18 -11.17 -2.51
C ILE A 115 14.84 -10.90 -3.18
N ALA A 116 13.79 -10.74 -2.38
CA ALA A 116 12.47 -10.36 -2.89
C ALA A 116 12.53 -8.98 -3.59
N GLU A 117 11.77 -8.83 -4.66
CA GLU A 117 11.84 -7.67 -5.56
C GLU A 117 11.61 -6.31 -4.88
N ASN A 118 10.79 -6.28 -3.83
CA ASN A 118 10.50 -5.08 -3.04
C ASN A 118 11.69 -4.60 -2.18
N TYR A 119 12.72 -5.44 -1.98
CA TYR A 119 13.95 -5.08 -1.25
C TYR A 119 15.14 -4.79 -2.18
N LEU A 120 14.98 -4.94 -3.48
CA LEU A 120 16.05 -4.62 -4.43
C LEU A 120 16.25 -3.09 -4.49
N THR A 121 17.47 -2.64 -4.24
CA THR A 121 17.83 -1.22 -4.30
C THR A 121 17.68 -0.59 -5.69
N SER A 122 17.67 -1.44 -6.73
CA SER A 122 17.46 -1.05 -8.12
C SER A 122 15.98 -0.96 -8.53
N SER A 123 15.04 -1.28 -7.64
CA SER A 123 13.62 -1.20 -7.93
C SER A 123 13.14 0.24 -7.98
N HIS A 124 12.33 0.53 -9.00
CA HIS A 124 11.58 1.78 -9.10
C HIS A 124 10.24 1.61 -8.38
N PHE A 125 9.89 2.58 -7.55
CA PHE A 125 8.60 2.58 -6.86
C PHE A 125 7.84 3.84 -7.24
N LYS A 126 6.64 3.66 -7.81
CA LYS A 126 5.76 4.78 -8.21
C LYS A 126 5.39 5.62 -6.98
N SER A 127 5.24 6.93 -7.17
CA SER A 127 5.06 7.90 -6.09
C SER A 127 6.25 7.97 -5.09
N SER A 128 7.45 7.52 -5.52
CA SER A 128 8.66 7.64 -4.71
C SER A 128 9.90 8.00 -5.54
N GLY A 129 9.84 9.14 -6.24
CA GLY A 129 10.86 9.61 -7.18
C GLY A 129 10.58 9.22 -8.63
N TYR A 130 9.44 8.61 -8.89
CA TYR A 130 8.87 8.29 -10.19
C TYR A 130 7.40 8.63 -10.15
N ASP A 131 6.81 9.07 -11.27
CA ASP A 131 5.39 9.38 -11.32
C ASP A 131 4.52 8.22 -10.82
N GLY A 132 3.61 8.54 -9.93
CA GLY A 132 2.58 7.67 -9.40
C GLY A 132 1.40 7.50 -10.36
N PHE A 133 0.23 7.23 -9.81
CA PHE A 133 -0.95 6.85 -10.58
C PHE A 133 -1.90 8.01 -10.91
N MET A 134 -1.63 9.25 -10.48
CA MET A 134 -2.44 10.43 -10.82
C MET A 134 -2.13 10.88 -12.26
N GLN A 135 -2.63 10.13 -13.25
CA GLN A 135 -2.44 10.34 -14.69
C GLN A 135 -3.66 9.82 -15.44
N ASP A 136 -3.88 10.25 -16.69
CA ASP A 136 -4.95 9.69 -17.52
C ASP A 136 -4.66 8.23 -17.89
N TYR A 137 -3.40 7.93 -18.19
CA TYR A 137 -2.94 6.60 -18.60
C TYR A 137 -1.63 6.23 -17.93
N ILE A 138 -1.52 4.99 -17.49
CA ILE A 138 -0.33 4.44 -16.85
C ILE A 138 0.28 3.38 -17.76
N VAL A 139 1.51 3.62 -18.21
CA VAL A 139 2.29 2.59 -18.91
C VAL A 139 2.96 1.69 -17.88
N MET A 140 2.70 0.39 -17.99
CA MET A 140 3.23 -0.62 -17.08
C MET A 140 3.83 -1.80 -17.83
N LYS A 141 4.76 -2.52 -17.20
CA LYS A 141 5.14 -3.86 -17.68
C LYS A 141 3.95 -4.81 -17.45
N PRO A 142 3.77 -5.83 -18.31
CA PRO A 142 2.64 -6.75 -18.19
C PRO A 142 2.55 -7.51 -16.87
N ASP A 143 3.69 -7.76 -16.22
CA ASP A 143 3.80 -8.38 -14.91
C ASP A 143 3.57 -7.41 -13.74
N ARG A 144 3.18 -6.17 -14.03
CA ARG A 144 2.88 -5.16 -12.99
C ARG A 144 1.38 -4.86 -12.87
N VAL A 145 0.54 -5.74 -13.40
CA VAL A 145 -0.91 -5.68 -13.22
C VAL A 145 -1.43 -7.08 -12.86
N VAL A 146 -2.43 -7.14 -11.98
CA VAL A 146 -3.12 -8.40 -11.63
C VAL A 146 -4.61 -8.21 -11.85
N THR A 147 -5.22 -9.17 -12.56
CA THR A 147 -6.65 -9.13 -12.88
C THR A 147 -7.52 -9.29 -11.64
N LEU A 148 -8.46 -8.38 -11.46
CA LEU A 148 -9.43 -8.40 -10.38
C LEU A 148 -10.60 -9.37 -10.64
N PRO A 149 -11.26 -9.90 -9.60
CA PRO A 149 -12.55 -10.57 -9.73
C PRO A 149 -13.60 -9.64 -10.36
N GLN A 150 -14.53 -10.20 -11.15
CA GLN A 150 -15.51 -9.40 -11.90
C GLN A 150 -16.43 -8.55 -11.02
N GLU A 151 -16.85 -9.06 -9.86
CA GLU A 151 -17.85 -8.43 -8.99
C GLU A 151 -17.22 -7.68 -7.79
N ILE A 152 -15.92 -7.35 -7.88
CA ILE A 152 -15.26 -6.62 -6.79
C ILE A 152 -15.66 -5.14 -6.81
N ASP A 153 -15.94 -4.57 -5.65
CA ASP A 153 -16.05 -3.11 -5.49
C ASP A 153 -14.69 -2.47 -5.75
N LEU A 154 -14.57 -1.76 -6.87
CA LEU A 154 -13.31 -1.14 -7.29
C LEU A 154 -12.85 -0.05 -6.32
N SER A 155 -13.77 0.61 -5.62
CA SER A 155 -13.43 1.61 -4.62
C SER A 155 -12.73 0.97 -3.41
N VAL A 156 -13.16 -0.24 -3.00
CA VAL A 156 -12.50 -1.05 -1.97
C VAL A 156 -11.20 -1.65 -2.50
N ALA A 157 -11.20 -2.13 -3.73
CA ALA A 157 -10.01 -2.70 -4.35
C ALA A 157 -8.89 -1.68 -4.59
N SER A 158 -9.19 -0.37 -4.61
CA SER A 158 -8.21 0.69 -4.85
C SER A 158 -7.06 0.70 -3.85
N TYR A 159 -7.29 0.29 -2.59
CA TYR A 159 -6.24 0.17 -1.56
C TYR A 159 -5.71 -1.25 -1.35
N THR A 160 -5.82 -2.11 -2.36
CA THR A 160 -5.24 -3.46 -2.32
C THR A 160 -3.73 -3.44 -2.09
N GLU A 161 -3.01 -2.41 -2.56
CA GLU A 161 -1.57 -2.28 -2.28
C GLU A 161 -1.29 -2.33 -0.78
N LEU A 162 -2.02 -1.57 0.02
CA LEU A 162 -1.85 -1.58 1.48
C LEU A 162 -2.19 -2.96 2.10
N VAL A 163 -3.15 -3.69 1.51
CA VAL A 163 -3.47 -5.06 1.93
C VAL A 163 -2.29 -5.99 1.65
N THR A 164 -1.65 -5.84 0.48
CA THR A 164 -0.48 -6.66 0.12
C THR A 164 0.71 -6.46 1.05
N VAL A 165 0.88 -5.26 1.64
CA VAL A 165 1.90 -5.00 2.67
C VAL A 165 1.69 -5.89 3.89
N SER A 166 0.44 -6.03 4.35
CA SER A 166 0.11 -6.92 5.47
C SER A 166 0.26 -8.41 5.09
N VAL A 167 -0.14 -8.81 3.87
CA VAL A 167 0.06 -10.19 3.35
C VAL A 167 1.55 -10.53 3.33
N HIS A 168 2.38 -9.63 2.79
CA HIS A 168 3.84 -9.80 2.76
C HIS A 168 4.43 -9.94 4.17
N ALA A 169 4.00 -9.11 5.11
CA ALA A 169 4.48 -9.17 6.50
C ALA A 169 4.08 -10.48 7.19
N ILE A 170 2.85 -10.95 6.98
CA ILE A 170 2.36 -12.21 7.53
C ILE A 170 3.15 -13.40 6.95
N ASP A 171 3.47 -13.39 5.67
CA ASP A 171 4.29 -14.45 5.06
C ASP A 171 5.72 -14.45 5.59
N ARG A 172 6.32 -13.30 5.76
CA ARG A 172 7.64 -13.19 6.39
C ARG A 172 7.62 -13.65 7.85
N PHE A 173 6.58 -13.27 8.59
CA PHE A 173 6.35 -13.75 9.94
C PHE A 173 6.24 -15.27 9.97
N LYS A 174 5.35 -15.87 9.17
CA LYS A 174 5.14 -17.32 9.08
C LYS A 174 6.43 -18.10 8.78
N ALA A 175 7.32 -17.53 7.98
CA ALA A 175 8.58 -18.16 7.59
C ALA A 175 9.67 -18.13 8.69
N LYS A 176 9.49 -17.34 9.77
CA LYS A 176 10.52 -17.07 10.76
C LYS A 176 10.09 -17.25 12.21
N ALA A 177 8.80 -17.12 12.50
CA ALA A 177 8.25 -17.29 13.84
C ALA A 177 8.14 -18.76 14.21
N ILE A 178 8.17 -19.04 15.52
CA ILE A 178 7.85 -20.36 16.04
C ILE A 178 6.40 -20.67 15.69
N PRO A 179 6.09 -21.86 15.14
CA PRO A 179 4.77 -22.15 14.59
C PRO A 179 3.68 -22.41 15.66
N GLN A 180 4.06 -22.77 16.88
CA GLN A 180 3.14 -22.96 18.01
C GLN A 180 3.00 -21.65 18.77
N PHE A 181 1.82 -21.04 18.70
CA PHE A 181 1.48 -19.85 19.44
C PHE A 181 -0.04 -19.75 19.64
N GLU A 182 -0.47 -19.16 20.73
CA GLU A 182 -1.87 -19.03 21.14
C GLU A 182 -2.37 -17.58 20.97
N SER A 183 -1.45 -16.59 20.94
CA SER A 183 -1.79 -15.18 20.95
C SER A 183 -0.91 -14.33 20.03
N LEU A 184 -1.55 -13.37 19.35
CA LEU A 184 -0.91 -12.35 18.51
C LEU A 184 -1.34 -10.96 18.97
N GLY A 185 -0.37 -10.09 19.23
CA GLY A 185 -0.60 -8.68 19.51
C GLY A 185 -0.42 -7.81 18.27
N ILE A 186 -1.28 -6.82 18.07
CA ILE A 186 -1.17 -5.84 16.98
C ILE A 186 -1.12 -4.45 17.62
N TRP A 187 -0.01 -3.74 17.48
CA TRP A 187 0.09 -2.34 17.87
C TRP A 187 -0.24 -1.44 16.72
N GLY A 188 -1.28 -0.63 16.87
CA GLY A 188 -1.75 0.36 15.89
C GLY A 188 -3.23 0.22 15.57
N ASP A 189 -3.97 1.26 15.88
CA ASP A 189 -5.42 1.39 15.65
C ASP A 189 -5.75 2.12 14.33
N GLY A 190 -4.79 2.21 13.39
CA GLY A 190 -4.97 2.79 12.06
C GLY A 190 -5.28 1.75 10.98
N ASN A 191 -5.31 2.22 9.72
CA ASN A 191 -5.67 1.40 8.54
C ASN A 191 -4.80 0.14 8.41
N LEU A 192 -3.47 0.26 8.59
CA LEU A 192 -2.54 -0.88 8.48
C LEU A 192 -2.80 -1.92 9.58
N GLY A 193 -3.00 -1.47 10.85
CA GLY A 193 -3.33 -2.36 11.95
C GLY A 193 -4.66 -3.07 11.74
N TYR A 194 -5.67 -2.37 11.23
CA TYR A 194 -6.97 -2.95 10.92
C TYR A 194 -6.87 -4.05 9.85
N ILE A 195 -6.22 -3.77 8.73
CA ILE A 195 -6.01 -4.74 7.65
C ILE A 195 -5.25 -5.97 8.18
N THR A 196 -4.18 -5.74 8.96
CA THR A 196 -3.39 -6.82 9.55
C THR A 196 -4.25 -7.67 10.49
N ALA A 197 -5.11 -7.06 11.30
CA ALA A 197 -6.03 -7.77 12.19
C ALA A 197 -7.05 -8.62 11.43
N VAL A 198 -7.67 -8.06 10.37
CA VAL A 198 -8.62 -8.80 9.50
C VAL A 198 -7.95 -10.04 8.91
N LEU A 199 -6.75 -9.88 8.35
CA LEU A 199 -6.03 -10.98 7.73
C LEU A 199 -5.58 -12.04 8.75
N LEU A 200 -5.04 -11.62 9.89
CA LEU A 200 -4.62 -12.55 10.96
C LEU A 200 -5.80 -13.33 11.52
N LYS A 201 -6.93 -12.66 11.80
CA LYS A 201 -8.13 -13.36 12.30
C LYS A 201 -8.67 -14.38 11.30
N LYS A 202 -8.52 -14.09 9.99
CA LYS A 202 -8.92 -15.03 8.93
C LYS A 202 -7.94 -16.20 8.77
N LEU A 203 -6.64 -15.93 8.84
CA LEU A 203 -5.60 -16.94 8.60
C LEU A 203 -5.30 -17.80 9.85
N TYR A 204 -5.58 -17.27 11.05
CA TYR A 204 -5.37 -17.92 12.35
C TYR A 204 -6.65 -17.87 13.20
N PRO A 205 -7.73 -18.57 12.82
CA PRO A 205 -9.05 -18.40 13.44
C PRO A 205 -9.10 -18.86 14.92
N THR A 206 -8.21 -19.73 15.34
CA THR A 206 -8.12 -20.24 16.72
C THR A 206 -7.17 -19.44 17.61
N THR A 207 -6.34 -18.56 17.02
CA THR A 207 -5.38 -17.74 17.76
C THR A 207 -6.09 -16.52 18.33
N LYS A 208 -5.79 -16.18 19.58
CA LYS A 208 -6.26 -14.96 20.22
C LYS A 208 -5.59 -13.74 19.60
N ILE A 209 -6.38 -12.85 18.97
CA ILE A 209 -5.90 -11.60 18.39
C ILE A 209 -6.22 -10.44 19.34
N ILE A 210 -5.19 -9.74 19.80
CA ILE A 210 -5.31 -8.60 20.71
C ILE A 210 -4.82 -7.35 19.98
N VAL A 211 -5.65 -6.31 19.90
CA VAL A 211 -5.27 -5.04 19.28
C VAL A 211 -4.99 -4.00 20.34
N PHE A 212 -3.81 -3.40 20.26
CA PHE A 212 -3.35 -2.33 21.14
C PHE A 212 -3.40 -0.99 20.39
N GLY A 213 -4.15 -0.04 20.89
CA GLY A 213 -4.34 1.25 20.24
C GLY A 213 -4.46 2.40 21.22
N LYS A 214 -4.37 3.60 20.70
CA LYS A 214 -4.42 4.83 21.49
C LYS A 214 -5.85 5.35 21.67
N THR A 215 -6.67 5.24 20.64
CA THR A 215 -7.95 5.94 20.54
C THR A 215 -9.13 4.96 20.65
N LEU A 216 -9.95 5.06 21.70
CA LEU A 216 -11.11 4.18 21.89
C LEU A 216 -12.05 4.16 20.69
N TYR A 217 -12.32 5.31 20.08
CA TYR A 217 -13.15 5.39 18.87
C TYR A 217 -12.61 4.53 17.72
N LYS A 218 -11.28 4.49 17.53
CA LYS A 218 -10.66 3.64 16.50
C LYS A 218 -10.68 2.18 16.91
N LEU A 219 -10.35 1.88 18.16
CA LEU A 219 -10.37 0.53 18.72
C LEU A 219 -11.74 -0.11 18.61
N SER A 220 -12.83 0.65 18.80
CA SER A 220 -14.20 0.12 18.66
C SER A 220 -14.53 -0.43 17.26
N ARG A 221 -13.73 -0.09 16.25
CA ARG A 221 -13.85 -0.63 14.88
C ARG A 221 -13.34 -2.07 14.74
N PHE A 222 -12.57 -2.53 15.69
CA PHE A 222 -11.99 -3.88 15.71
C PHE A 222 -12.89 -4.92 16.40
N SER A 223 -14.21 -4.81 16.26
CA SER A 223 -15.18 -5.67 16.93
C SER A 223 -15.07 -7.17 16.59
N PHE A 224 -14.31 -7.53 15.57
CA PHE A 224 -14.09 -8.90 15.10
C PHE A 224 -12.88 -9.59 15.73
N VAL A 225 -12.05 -8.89 16.51
CA VAL A 225 -10.91 -9.46 17.24
C VAL A 225 -11.33 -9.91 18.64
N ASP A 226 -10.47 -10.66 19.33
CA ASP A 226 -10.79 -11.25 20.62
C ASP A 226 -10.69 -10.23 21.76
N GLU A 227 -9.78 -9.25 21.65
CA GLU A 227 -9.59 -8.23 22.68
C GLU A 227 -9.04 -6.94 22.10
N ILE A 228 -9.44 -5.81 22.67
CA ILE A 228 -8.90 -4.48 22.38
C ILE A 228 -8.40 -3.85 23.67
N ILE A 229 -7.20 -3.24 23.65
CA ILE A 229 -6.56 -2.66 24.82
C ILE A 229 -6.03 -1.26 24.48
N GLN A 230 -6.34 -0.28 25.34
CA GLN A 230 -5.67 1.03 25.23
C GLN A 230 -4.23 0.93 25.71
N ILE A 231 -3.31 1.50 24.94
CA ILE A 231 -1.87 1.44 25.21
C ILE A 231 -1.45 2.11 26.53
N ASP A 232 -2.26 3.04 27.05
CA ASP A 232 -1.99 3.73 28.31
C ASP A 232 -2.41 2.89 29.53
N ASN A 233 -3.15 1.79 29.33
CA ASN A 233 -3.73 0.95 30.38
C ASN A 233 -3.55 -0.55 30.09
N ILE A 234 -2.36 -0.98 29.68
CA ILE A 234 -2.08 -2.41 29.42
C ILE A 234 -2.03 -3.15 30.76
N PRO A 235 -2.93 -4.13 31.01
CA PRO A 235 -2.94 -4.89 32.26
C PRO A 235 -1.64 -5.69 32.43
N GLN A 236 -1.10 -5.75 33.65
CA GLN A 236 0.17 -6.43 33.96
C GLN A 236 0.19 -7.94 33.64
N HIS A 237 -0.97 -8.58 33.68
CA HIS A 237 -1.10 -10.02 33.40
C HIS A 237 -1.10 -10.35 31.89
N ILE A 238 -1.27 -9.36 31.02
CA ILE A 238 -1.29 -9.59 29.56
C ILE A 238 0.09 -10.05 29.08
N LYS A 239 0.09 -11.19 28.40
CA LYS A 239 1.23 -11.74 27.68
C LYS A 239 0.78 -12.09 26.26
N ILE A 240 1.73 -12.03 25.32
CA ILE A 240 1.54 -12.40 23.91
C ILE A 240 2.72 -13.21 23.42
N ASP A 241 2.48 -14.09 22.46
CA ASP A 241 3.56 -14.91 21.90
C ASP A 241 4.31 -14.17 20.78
N HIS A 242 3.57 -13.47 19.94
CA HIS A 242 4.17 -12.70 18.85
C HIS A 242 3.44 -11.37 18.65
N ALA A 243 4.08 -10.43 17.91
CA ALA A 243 3.52 -9.10 17.70
C ALA A 243 3.72 -8.58 16.27
N PHE A 244 2.79 -7.70 15.86
CA PHE A 244 2.88 -6.86 14.66
C PHE A 244 2.88 -5.40 15.08
N GLU A 245 3.94 -4.66 14.74
CA GLU A 245 4.04 -3.21 14.95
C GLU A 245 3.57 -2.50 13.70
N CYS A 246 2.40 -1.84 13.78
CA CYS A 246 1.73 -1.13 12.70
C CYS A 246 1.57 0.38 12.97
N VAL A 247 2.27 0.93 13.97
CA VAL A 247 2.12 2.33 14.40
C VAL A 247 2.89 3.28 13.50
N GLY A 248 4.19 3.03 13.37
CA GLY A 248 5.09 3.93 12.67
C GLY A 248 5.29 5.30 13.30
N GLY A 249 6.07 6.16 12.63
CA GLY A 249 6.33 7.52 13.06
C GLY A 249 6.92 7.61 14.48
N LYS A 250 6.57 8.68 15.19
CA LYS A 250 7.04 8.94 16.55
C LYS A 250 6.54 7.91 17.59
N GLY A 251 5.41 7.24 17.31
CA GLY A 251 4.82 6.26 18.22
C GLY A 251 5.46 4.87 18.15
N SER A 252 6.24 4.58 17.12
CA SER A 252 6.83 3.26 16.89
C SER A 252 7.77 2.82 18.02
N GLN A 253 8.58 3.75 18.56
CA GLN A 253 9.48 3.44 19.66
C GLN A 253 8.72 2.97 20.91
N GLN A 254 7.68 3.70 21.33
CA GLN A 254 6.85 3.32 22.45
C GLN A 254 6.14 1.98 22.21
N ALA A 255 5.63 1.77 20.99
CA ALA A 255 4.98 0.52 20.63
C ALA A 255 5.94 -0.67 20.76
N ILE A 256 7.16 -0.58 20.24
CA ILE A 256 8.17 -1.62 20.31
C ILE A 256 8.59 -1.88 21.77
N GLU A 257 8.74 -0.83 22.58
CA GLU A 257 9.05 -0.96 23.99
C GLU A 257 7.93 -1.72 24.74
N GLN A 258 6.66 -1.35 24.52
CA GLN A 258 5.51 -2.04 25.08
C GLN A 258 5.45 -3.52 24.66
N ILE A 259 5.69 -3.80 23.37
CA ILE A 259 5.76 -5.16 22.85
C ILE A 259 6.84 -5.95 23.58
N ILE A 260 8.07 -5.43 23.65
CA ILE A 260 9.21 -6.11 24.31
C ILE A 260 8.91 -6.42 25.76
N ASN A 261 8.17 -5.57 26.47
CA ASN A 261 7.84 -5.76 27.87
C ASN A 261 6.87 -6.94 28.10
N ILE A 262 5.90 -7.16 27.21
CA ILE A 262 4.85 -8.15 27.41
C ILE A 262 4.98 -9.41 26.55
N ILE A 263 5.83 -9.40 25.51
CA ILE A 263 6.05 -10.57 24.66
C ILE A 263 6.75 -11.70 25.43
N ASN A 264 6.31 -12.93 25.21
CA ASN A 264 6.90 -14.13 25.76
C ASN A 264 8.32 -14.36 25.20
N PRO A 265 9.20 -15.10 25.93
CA PRO A 265 10.49 -15.54 25.39
C PRO A 265 10.33 -16.27 24.05
N GLU A 266 11.34 -16.13 23.18
CA GLU A 266 11.38 -16.66 21.79
C GLU A 266 10.31 -16.08 20.85
N GLY A 267 9.58 -15.05 21.31
CA GLY A 267 8.58 -14.36 20.51
C GLY A 267 9.16 -13.63 19.30
N SER A 268 8.32 -13.40 18.29
CA SER A 268 8.70 -12.67 17.08
C SER A 268 7.94 -11.36 16.96
N ILE A 269 8.64 -10.30 16.55
CA ILE A 269 8.10 -8.96 16.34
C ILE A 269 8.22 -8.61 14.85
N ALA A 270 7.09 -8.51 14.15
CA ALA A 270 7.06 -8.03 12.77
C ALA A 270 6.92 -6.49 12.76
N LEU A 271 7.88 -5.80 12.16
CA LEU A 271 7.89 -4.34 12.05
C LEU A 271 7.37 -3.92 10.67
N LEU A 272 6.22 -3.23 10.67
CA LEU A 272 5.57 -2.68 9.47
C LEU A 272 5.49 -1.16 9.50
N GLY A 273 5.48 -0.57 10.70
CA GLY A 273 5.38 0.87 10.90
C GLY A 273 6.63 1.60 10.41
N VAL A 274 6.47 2.60 9.55
CA VAL A 274 7.59 3.37 9.00
C VAL A 274 7.89 4.59 9.87
N SER A 275 9.10 4.67 10.41
CA SER A 275 9.64 5.87 11.08
C SER A 275 10.61 6.61 10.16
N GLU A 276 10.51 7.94 10.09
CA GLU A 276 11.41 8.78 9.27
C GLU A 276 12.82 8.89 9.92
N LEU A 277 12.90 8.81 11.24
CA LEU A 277 14.14 8.88 12.00
C LEU A 277 14.41 7.55 12.71
N PRO A 278 15.69 7.23 12.99
CA PRO A 278 16.05 6.09 13.83
C PRO A 278 15.36 6.17 15.19
N ILE A 279 14.94 5.00 15.70
CA ILE A 279 14.31 4.82 17.00
C ILE A 279 15.17 3.93 17.90
N GLN A 280 15.05 4.08 19.21
CA GLN A 280 15.75 3.25 20.18
C GLN A 280 15.02 1.92 20.38
N VAL A 281 15.78 0.84 20.54
CA VAL A 281 15.26 -0.49 20.86
C VAL A 281 16.06 -1.05 22.03
N ASN A 282 15.36 -1.61 23.04
CA ASN A 282 16.01 -2.26 24.19
C ASN A 282 16.61 -3.62 23.77
N THR A 283 17.83 -3.56 23.21
CA THR A 283 18.52 -4.74 22.70
C THR A 283 18.88 -5.74 23.80
N ARG A 284 19.06 -5.30 25.06
CA ARG A 284 19.29 -6.20 26.20
C ARG A 284 18.11 -7.17 26.38
N MET A 285 16.88 -6.64 26.37
CA MET A 285 15.70 -7.49 26.50
C MET A 285 15.45 -8.37 25.27
N VAL A 286 15.86 -7.92 24.09
CA VAL A 286 15.86 -8.76 22.87
C VAL A 286 16.75 -9.99 23.08
N LEU A 287 17.97 -9.78 23.63
CA LEU A 287 18.92 -10.87 23.93
C LEU A 287 18.38 -11.81 25.04
N GLU A 288 17.93 -11.24 26.17
CA GLU A 288 17.50 -12.03 27.34
C GLU A 288 16.27 -12.89 27.05
N LYS A 289 15.36 -12.41 26.16
CA LYS A 289 14.16 -13.16 25.77
C LYS A 289 14.35 -13.98 24.49
N GLY A 290 15.48 -13.93 23.82
CA GLY A 290 15.70 -14.62 22.54
C GLY A 290 14.75 -14.17 21.42
N LEU A 291 14.39 -12.87 21.36
CA LEU A 291 13.39 -12.37 20.44
C LEU A 291 13.89 -12.33 19.00
N THR A 292 12.99 -12.60 18.06
CA THR A 292 13.20 -12.40 16.62
C THR A 292 12.53 -11.11 16.14
N ILE A 293 13.30 -10.18 15.56
CA ILE A 293 12.77 -8.95 14.96
C ILE A 293 12.78 -9.10 13.44
N ILE A 294 11.60 -8.95 12.81
CA ILE A 294 11.37 -9.18 11.38
C ILE A 294 10.96 -7.87 10.71
N GLY A 295 11.83 -7.30 9.88
CA GLY A 295 11.46 -6.12 9.07
C GLY A 295 10.58 -6.51 7.89
N SER A 296 9.55 -5.70 7.62
CA SER A 296 8.69 -5.85 6.44
C SER A 296 8.34 -4.48 5.86
N SER A 297 8.50 -4.33 4.55
CA SER A 297 8.22 -3.07 3.85
C SER A 297 7.84 -3.33 2.40
N ARG A 298 6.83 -2.62 1.91
CA ARG A 298 6.33 -2.74 0.54
C ARG A 298 5.84 -4.18 0.25
N SER A 299 5.64 -4.49 -1.02
CA SER A 299 5.21 -5.80 -1.51
C SER A 299 5.65 -5.99 -2.97
N GLY A 300 5.54 -7.20 -3.49
CA GLY A 300 5.87 -7.55 -4.86
C GLY A 300 4.74 -8.30 -5.55
N LEU A 301 4.96 -8.70 -6.81
CA LEU A 301 3.97 -9.40 -7.64
C LEU A 301 3.31 -10.57 -6.91
N LYS A 302 4.08 -11.42 -6.26
CA LYS A 302 3.56 -12.61 -5.55
C LYS A 302 2.58 -12.25 -4.43
N ASP A 303 2.81 -11.13 -3.74
CA ASP A 303 1.93 -10.66 -2.67
C ASP A 303 0.60 -10.16 -3.24
N PHE A 304 0.62 -9.49 -4.40
CA PHE A 304 -0.59 -9.08 -5.12
C PHE A 304 -1.39 -10.28 -5.62
N GLU A 305 -0.76 -11.23 -6.30
CA GLU A 305 -1.40 -12.47 -6.76
C GLU A 305 -2.07 -13.20 -5.59
N LYS A 306 -1.33 -13.40 -4.50
CA LYS A 306 -1.84 -14.03 -3.28
C LYS A 306 -3.00 -13.26 -2.65
N THR A 307 -2.95 -11.94 -2.66
CA THR A 307 -4.05 -11.10 -2.14
C THR A 307 -5.31 -11.27 -2.97
N ILE A 308 -5.18 -11.30 -4.30
CA ILE A 308 -6.35 -11.53 -5.18
C ILE A 308 -6.90 -12.95 -5.03
N GLU A 309 -6.05 -13.96 -4.84
CA GLU A 309 -6.51 -15.33 -4.50
C GLU A 309 -7.25 -15.36 -3.16
N LEU A 310 -6.75 -14.62 -2.16
CA LEU A 310 -7.40 -14.48 -0.86
C LEU A 310 -8.77 -13.82 -0.98
N TYR A 311 -8.94 -12.81 -1.82
CA TYR A 311 -10.24 -12.19 -2.09
C TYR A 311 -11.23 -13.16 -2.73
N ARG A 312 -10.76 -14.00 -3.67
CA ARG A 312 -11.59 -15.05 -4.30
C ARG A 312 -12.01 -16.12 -3.30
N LYS A 313 -11.09 -16.54 -2.45
CA LYS A 313 -11.32 -17.62 -1.48
C LYS A 313 -12.15 -17.17 -0.28
N TYR A 314 -12.02 -15.91 0.12
CA TYR A 314 -12.61 -15.36 1.33
C TYR A 314 -13.28 -13.99 1.04
N PRO A 315 -14.44 -13.99 0.37
CA PRO A 315 -15.14 -12.72 0.03
C PRO A 315 -15.47 -11.87 1.26
N GLU A 316 -15.65 -12.49 2.43
CA GLU A 316 -15.91 -11.79 3.69
C GLU A 316 -14.76 -10.87 4.14
N VAL A 317 -13.54 -11.12 3.67
CA VAL A 317 -12.40 -10.21 3.89
C VAL A 317 -12.66 -8.88 3.20
N LEU A 318 -13.21 -8.89 1.98
CA LEU A 318 -13.58 -7.66 1.27
C LEU A 318 -14.67 -6.89 2.01
N ASN A 319 -15.66 -7.58 2.62
CA ASN A 319 -16.69 -6.94 3.43
C ASN A 319 -16.09 -6.23 4.65
N GLN A 320 -15.10 -6.83 5.31
CA GLN A 320 -14.39 -6.18 6.41
C GLN A 320 -13.53 -5.01 5.91
N LEU A 321 -12.83 -5.17 4.78
CA LEU A 321 -12.05 -4.09 4.19
C LEU A 321 -12.94 -2.91 3.77
N ALA A 322 -14.16 -3.15 3.31
CA ALA A 322 -15.11 -2.10 2.96
C ALA A 322 -15.42 -1.15 4.13
N LEU A 323 -15.29 -1.61 5.38
CA LEU A 323 -15.44 -0.76 6.57
C LEU A 323 -14.29 0.25 6.75
N LEU A 324 -13.18 0.07 6.05
CA LEU A 324 -12.11 1.06 5.95
C LEU A 324 -12.37 2.12 4.89
N LYS A 325 -13.31 1.90 3.97
CA LYS A 325 -13.63 2.92 2.99
C LYS A 325 -14.19 4.14 3.70
N GLY A 326 -13.46 5.22 3.66
CA GLY A 326 -13.87 6.52 4.15
C GLY A 326 -14.65 7.29 3.08
N LYS A 327 -14.35 8.57 2.94
CA LYS A 327 -15.00 9.42 1.94
C LYS A 327 -14.46 9.12 0.54
N GLU A 328 -15.37 9.05 -0.43
CA GLU A 328 -15.07 8.98 -1.86
C GLU A 328 -15.22 10.38 -2.46
N PHE A 329 -14.24 10.78 -3.27
CA PHE A 329 -14.24 12.05 -4.00
C PHE A 329 -14.27 11.76 -5.51
N GLU A 330 -15.14 12.40 -6.24
CA GLU A 330 -15.06 12.45 -7.70
C GLU A 330 -14.04 13.50 -8.10
N ILE A 331 -13.03 13.07 -8.85
CA ILE A 331 -11.92 13.94 -9.27
C ILE A 331 -12.10 14.32 -10.72
N ASN A 332 -12.46 15.56 -10.94
CA ASN A 332 -12.64 16.17 -12.26
C ASN A 332 -11.66 17.32 -12.49
N THR A 333 -11.09 17.88 -11.39
CA THR A 333 -10.20 19.03 -11.42
C THR A 333 -9.05 18.87 -10.42
N ILE A 334 -8.03 19.75 -10.52
CA ILE A 334 -6.95 19.84 -9.53
C ILE A 334 -7.48 20.28 -8.17
N GLU A 335 -8.49 21.13 -8.13
CA GLU A 335 -9.13 21.62 -6.91
C GLU A 335 -9.80 20.46 -6.14
N ASP A 336 -10.39 19.49 -6.86
CA ASP A 336 -10.94 18.28 -6.23
C ASP A 336 -9.84 17.44 -5.60
N LEU A 337 -8.67 17.33 -6.26
CA LEU A 337 -7.49 16.66 -5.70
C LEU A 337 -7.04 17.33 -4.40
N ILE A 338 -6.86 18.64 -4.41
CA ILE A 338 -6.47 19.42 -3.22
C ILE A 338 -7.47 19.17 -2.10
N THR A 339 -8.77 19.27 -2.40
CA THR A 339 -9.85 19.05 -1.44
C THR A 339 -9.78 17.66 -0.81
N ALA A 340 -9.52 16.62 -1.61
CA ALA A 340 -9.41 15.25 -1.12
C ALA A 340 -8.17 15.04 -0.22
N PHE A 341 -7.02 15.61 -0.57
CA PHE A 341 -5.81 15.55 0.25
C PHE A 341 -5.98 16.30 1.57
N GLU A 342 -6.58 17.51 1.55
CA GLU A 342 -6.85 18.27 2.77
C GLU A 342 -7.85 17.56 3.69
N TYR A 343 -8.86 16.91 3.10
CA TYR A 343 -9.78 16.06 3.86
C TYR A 343 -9.03 14.91 4.54
N ASP A 344 -8.16 14.18 3.81
CA ASP A 344 -7.44 13.03 4.35
C ASP A 344 -6.51 13.41 5.52
N ILE A 345 -5.89 14.61 5.46
CA ILE A 345 -5.07 15.14 6.57
C ILE A 345 -5.91 15.31 7.84
N SER A 346 -7.15 15.77 7.71
CA SER A 346 -8.06 15.98 8.85
C SER A 346 -8.79 14.72 9.29
N ASN A 347 -8.77 13.67 8.46
CA ASN A 347 -9.50 12.44 8.72
C ASN A 347 -8.74 11.54 9.70
N ALA A 348 -9.43 11.12 10.75
CA ALA A 348 -8.82 10.28 11.78
C ALA A 348 -8.86 8.78 11.45
N TRP A 349 -9.72 8.34 10.50
CA TRP A 349 -9.99 6.93 10.23
C TRP A 349 -10.44 6.69 8.79
N GLY A 350 -9.98 5.58 8.25
CA GLY A 350 -10.40 5.09 6.94
C GLY A 350 -9.52 5.55 5.79
N LYS A 351 -9.84 5.09 4.61
CA LYS A 351 -9.14 5.38 3.36
C LYS A 351 -9.92 6.42 2.57
N THR A 352 -9.27 7.52 2.21
CA THR A 352 -9.83 8.46 1.25
C THR A 352 -9.64 7.88 -0.16
N VAL A 353 -10.77 7.70 -0.86
CA VAL A 353 -10.82 7.10 -2.18
C VAL A 353 -11.13 8.18 -3.21
N LEU A 354 -10.45 8.14 -4.34
CA LEU A 354 -10.59 9.05 -5.45
C LEU A 354 -11.17 8.29 -6.64
N LYS A 355 -12.40 8.63 -7.05
CA LYS A 355 -12.95 8.18 -8.31
C LYS A 355 -12.38 9.06 -9.41
N TRP A 356 -11.60 8.47 -10.29
CA TRP A 356 -10.79 9.19 -11.25
C TRP A 356 -11.58 9.46 -12.53
N ASN A 357 -12.02 10.69 -12.74
CA ASN A 357 -12.84 11.10 -13.88
C ASN A 357 -12.12 12.09 -14.83
N ILE A 358 -10.88 12.42 -14.55
CA ILE A 358 -10.04 13.31 -15.37
C ILE A 358 -9.53 12.57 -16.59
#